data_3535a62d3b9fc7ac41aeeb8a6e93f976
#
_entry.id   3535a62d3b9fc7ac41aeeb8a6e93f976
#
_cell.length_a   1.000
_cell.length_b   1.000
_cell.length_c   1.000
_cell.angle_alpha   90.00
_cell.angle_beta   90.00
_cell.angle_gamma   90.00
#
_symmetry.space_group_name_H-M   'P 1'
#
loop_
_entity.id
_entity.type
_entity.pdbx_description
1 polymer ?
#
loop_
_entity_poly.entity_id
_entity_poly.type
_entity_poly.pdbx_seq_one_letter_code
_entity_poly.pdbx_strand_id
1 'polypeptide(L)'
;MVPALTVLQPILRLRAICEHGAVTDYSTPLTAARTNTGPGWLMWLLFPHHVNHHLEHHVYPAIPHYNLPACHRAMRQHGVFADAEVRPVRETLARVFADPIGGRRARTAARGARPAR
;
A
#
# COMPACT_ATOMS: atom_id res chain seq x y z
N MET A 1 16.79 14.04 -19.47
CA MET A 1 16.09 14.42 -18.23
C MET A 1 14.56 14.52 -18.37
N VAL A 2 14.01 14.95 -19.52
CA VAL A 2 12.55 15.11 -19.71
C VAL A 2 11.76 13.81 -19.42
N PRO A 3 12.12 12.61 -19.97
CA PRO A 3 11.33 11.38 -19.70
C PRO A 3 11.29 10.99 -18.23
N ALA A 4 12.35 11.26 -17.47
CA ALA A 4 12.39 10.95 -16.04
C ALA A 4 11.43 11.83 -15.23
N LEU A 5 11.24 13.07 -15.59
CA LEU A 5 10.36 14.01 -14.89
C LEU A 5 8.89 13.90 -15.34
N THR A 6 8.67 13.61 -16.62
CA THR A 6 7.32 13.62 -17.22
C THR A 6 6.62 12.27 -17.21
N VAL A 7 7.37 11.17 -17.25
CA VAL A 7 6.82 9.81 -17.29
C VAL A 7 7.11 9.04 -16.00
N LEU A 8 8.38 8.96 -15.61
CA LEU A 8 8.77 8.15 -14.44
C LEU A 8 8.20 8.72 -13.13
N GLN A 9 8.28 10.03 -12.92
CA GLN A 9 7.82 10.65 -11.67
C GLN A 9 6.31 10.47 -11.42
N PRO A 10 5.41 10.66 -12.42
CA PRO A 10 4.00 10.33 -12.24
C PRO A 10 3.75 8.87 -11.87
N ILE A 11 4.46 7.93 -12.50
CA ILE A 11 4.34 6.49 -12.21
C ILE A 11 4.78 6.19 -10.78
N LEU A 12 5.93 6.73 -10.34
CA LEU A 12 6.43 6.54 -8.98
C LEU A 12 5.50 7.16 -7.93
N ARG A 13 4.92 8.32 -8.21
CA ARG A 13 3.93 8.96 -7.32
C ARG A 13 2.65 8.15 -7.23
N LEU A 14 2.13 7.68 -8.38
CA LEU A 14 0.94 6.83 -8.41
C LEU A 14 1.18 5.54 -7.63
N ARG A 15 2.36 4.94 -7.78
CA ARG A 15 2.78 3.77 -7.03
C ARG A 15 2.80 4.06 -5.52
N ALA A 16 3.47 5.11 -5.08
CA ALA A 16 3.54 5.48 -3.66
C ALA A 16 2.14 5.71 -3.06
N ILE A 17 1.23 6.31 -3.83
CA ILE A 17 -0.17 6.47 -3.45
C ILE A 17 -0.86 5.10 -3.31
N CYS A 18 -0.61 4.16 -4.21
CA CYS A 18 -1.17 2.81 -4.11
C CYS A 18 -0.62 2.01 -2.91
N GLU A 19 0.63 2.23 -2.54
CA GLU A 19 1.29 1.51 -1.44
C GLU A 19 0.87 2.05 -0.06
N HIS A 20 0.74 3.37 0.09
CA HIS A 20 0.50 4.06 1.36
C HIS A 20 -0.72 5.00 1.37
N GLY A 21 -1.31 5.28 0.22
CA GLY A 21 -2.44 6.21 0.10
C GLY A 21 -3.69 5.68 0.81
N ALA A 22 -4.39 6.58 1.54
CA ALA A 22 -5.59 6.26 2.32
C ALA A 22 -5.39 5.16 3.39
N VAL A 23 -4.15 4.92 3.82
CA VAL A 23 -3.87 4.14 5.02
C VAL A 23 -4.22 4.99 6.23
N THR A 24 -5.09 4.48 7.09
CA THR A 24 -5.63 5.22 8.24
C THR A 24 -4.96 4.83 9.55
N ASP A 25 -4.35 3.67 9.59
CA ASP A 25 -3.71 3.12 10.78
C ASP A 25 -2.25 2.76 10.50
N TYR A 26 -1.35 3.28 11.32
CA TYR A 26 0.09 3.02 11.28
C TYR A 26 0.57 2.35 12.57
N SER A 27 -0.33 1.74 13.34
CA SER A 27 -0.01 1.15 14.63
C SER A 27 0.84 -0.11 14.51
N THR A 28 0.68 -0.84 13.42
CA THR A 28 1.43 -2.08 13.16
C THR A 28 2.01 -2.10 11.74
N PRO A 29 3.08 -2.87 11.50
CA PRO A 29 3.58 -3.09 10.14
C PRO A 29 2.53 -3.66 9.17
N LEU A 30 1.57 -4.44 9.68
CA LEU A 30 0.48 -5.04 8.89
C LEU A 30 -0.55 -4.02 8.40
N THR A 31 -0.70 -2.90 9.12
CA THR A 31 -1.65 -1.83 8.78
C THR A 31 -0.98 -0.62 8.13
N ALA A 32 0.35 -0.50 8.24
CA ALA A 32 1.10 0.64 7.73
C ALA A 32 1.36 0.62 6.22
N ALA A 33 1.19 -0.52 5.58
CA ALA A 33 1.41 -0.71 4.14
C ALA A 33 0.34 -1.62 3.55
N ARG A 34 0.29 -1.66 2.20
CA ARG A 34 -0.72 -2.42 1.48
C ARG A 34 -0.09 -3.33 0.45
N THR A 35 -0.67 -4.53 0.28
CA THR A 35 -0.39 -5.39 -0.87
C THR A 35 -1.45 -5.15 -1.95
N ASN A 36 -0.98 -4.74 -3.13
CA ASN A 36 -1.83 -4.48 -4.29
C ASN A 36 -1.90 -5.70 -5.19
N THR A 37 -3.11 -6.06 -5.62
CA THR A 37 -3.36 -7.13 -6.57
C THR A 37 -4.01 -6.59 -7.84
N GLY A 38 -3.80 -7.26 -8.97
CA GLY A 38 -4.39 -6.83 -10.24
C GLY A 38 -3.90 -7.65 -11.43
N PRO A 39 -4.32 -7.25 -12.65
CA PRO A 39 -3.89 -7.93 -13.86
C PRO A 39 -2.37 -7.80 -14.06
N GLY A 40 -1.74 -8.88 -14.54
CA GLY A 40 -0.28 -9.00 -14.63
C GLY A 40 0.41 -7.83 -15.34
N TRP A 41 -0.15 -7.34 -16.45
CA TRP A 41 0.41 -6.21 -17.20
C TRP A 41 0.46 -4.93 -16.37
N LEU A 42 -0.59 -4.65 -15.56
CA LEU A 42 -0.65 -3.48 -14.70
C LEU A 42 0.31 -3.61 -13.52
N MET A 43 0.42 -4.81 -12.95
CA MET A 43 1.39 -5.10 -11.90
C MET A 43 2.82 -4.95 -12.42
N TRP A 44 3.12 -5.42 -13.63
CA TRP A 44 4.43 -5.24 -14.25
C TRP A 44 4.77 -3.75 -14.49
N LEU A 45 3.79 -2.95 -14.92
CA LEU A 45 3.99 -1.52 -15.21
C LEU A 45 4.19 -0.69 -13.93
N LEU A 46 3.31 -0.87 -12.94
CA LEU A 46 3.30 -0.03 -11.73
C LEU A 46 4.21 -0.59 -10.63
N PHE A 47 4.36 -1.91 -10.56
CA PHE A 47 5.03 -2.59 -9.46
C PHE A 47 6.08 -3.61 -9.97
N PRO A 48 7.10 -3.17 -10.73
CA PRO A 48 8.17 -4.06 -11.16
C PRO A 48 8.82 -4.74 -9.94
N HIS A 49 9.46 -5.89 -10.17
CA HIS A 49 10.18 -6.63 -9.13
C HIS A 49 9.32 -7.06 -7.92
N HIS A 50 8.04 -7.32 -8.12
CA HIS A 50 7.11 -7.78 -7.08
C HIS A 50 6.92 -6.79 -5.90
N VAL A 51 7.21 -5.52 -6.09
CA VAL A 51 7.01 -4.49 -5.04
C VAL A 51 5.53 -4.21 -4.73
N ASN A 52 4.60 -4.78 -5.48
CA ASN A 52 3.19 -4.83 -5.12
C ASN A 52 2.93 -5.59 -3.81
N HIS A 53 3.85 -6.48 -3.40
CA HIS A 53 3.89 -7.15 -2.09
C HIS A 53 4.58 -6.26 -1.03
N HIS A 54 4.17 -5.01 -0.95
CA HIS A 54 4.84 -4.01 -0.11
C HIS A 54 4.63 -4.27 1.39
N LEU A 55 3.48 -4.80 1.76
CA LEU A 55 3.19 -5.23 3.12
C LEU A 55 4.17 -6.31 3.59
N GLU A 56 4.39 -7.34 2.78
CA GLU A 56 5.31 -8.43 3.09
C GLU A 56 6.74 -7.92 3.25
N HIS A 57 7.13 -6.95 2.44
CA HIS A 57 8.42 -6.28 2.57
C HIS A 57 8.55 -5.52 3.89
N HIS A 58 7.49 -4.86 4.38
CA HIS A 58 7.51 -4.19 5.67
C HIS A 58 7.60 -5.15 6.85
N VAL A 59 6.94 -6.31 6.75
CA VAL A 59 6.98 -7.33 7.82
C VAL A 59 8.31 -8.09 7.82
N TYR A 60 8.86 -8.36 6.63
CA TYR A 60 10.10 -9.13 6.45
C TYR A 60 11.06 -8.43 5.49
N PRO A 61 11.69 -7.33 5.89
CA PRO A 61 12.53 -6.51 4.99
C PRO A 61 13.77 -7.23 4.48
N ALA A 62 14.20 -8.31 5.12
CA ALA A 62 15.34 -9.11 4.69
C ALA A 62 15.02 -10.09 3.56
N ILE A 63 13.73 -10.29 3.20
CA ILE A 63 13.36 -11.20 2.12
C ILE A 63 13.65 -10.55 0.76
N PRO A 64 14.41 -11.19 -0.13
CA PRO A 64 14.63 -10.70 -1.48
C PRO A 64 13.31 -10.57 -2.26
N HIS A 65 13.20 -9.55 -3.11
CA HIS A 65 11.98 -9.22 -3.85
C HIS A 65 11.39 -10.39 -4.67
N TYR A 66 12.24 -11.25 -5.22
CA TYR A 66 11.81 -12.42 -6.00
C TYR A 66 11.14 -13.51 -5.12
N ASN A 67 11.34 -13.49 -3.80
CA ASN A 67 10.70 -14.39 -2.85
C ASN A 67 9.43 -13.80 -2.20
N LEU A 68 9.10 -12.54 -2.42
CA LEU A 68 7.91 -11.91 -1.86
C LEU A 68 6.60 -12.61 -2.24
N PRO A 69 6.40 -13.12 -3.48
CA PRO A 69 5.21 -13.91 -3.81
C PRO A 69 5.10 -15.23 -3.02
N ALA A 70 6.23 -15.86 -2.69
CA ALA A 70 6.24 -17.06 -1.84
C ALA A 70 5.92 -16.70 -0.39
N CYS A 71 6.48 -15.62 0.12
CA CYS A 71 6.17 -15.06 1.44
C CYS A 71 4.68 -14.74 1.56
N HIS A 72 4.09 -14.06 0.56
CA HIS A 72 2.66 -13.77 0.52
C HIS A 72 1.81 -15.04 0.64
N ARG A 73 2.13 -16.09 -0.12
CA ARG A 73 1.40 -17.36 -0.02
C ARG A 73 1.49 -17.98 1.37
N ALA A 74 2.67 -17.99 1.97
CA ALA A 74 2.87 -18.51 3.31
C ALA A 74 2.09 -17.70 4.36
N MET A 75 2.17 -16.38 4.34
CA MET A 75 1.41 -15.51 5.24
C MET A 75 -0.10 -15.73 5.10
N ARG A 76 -0.58 -15.91 3.88
CA ARG A 76 -1.99 -16.19 3.61
C ARG A 76 -2.44 -17.55 4.19
N GLN A 77 -1.60 -18.58 4.05
CA GLN A 77 -1.88 -19.90 4.61
C GLN A 77 -1.96 -19.90 6.14
N HIS A 78 -1.15 -19.03 6.78
CA HIS A 78 -1.14 -18.87 8.23
C HIS A 78 -2.15 -17.83 8.76
N GLY A 79 -3.02 -17.29 7.91
CA GLY A 79 -4.09 -16.38 8.31
C GLY A 79 -3.59 -14.99 8.76
N VAL A 80 -2.36 -14.61 8.45
CA VAL A 80 -1.75 -13.33 8.86
C VAL A 80 -2.48 -12.12 8.26
N PHE A 81 -3.19 -12.31 7.14
CA PHE A 81 -3.91 -11.23 6.45
C PHE A 81 -5.31 -10.93 6.99
N ALA A 82 -5.73 -11.51 8.12
CA ALA A 82 -7.05 -11.22 8.69
C ALA A 82 -7.24 -9.72 8.96
N ASP A 83 -6.17 -9.04 9.41
CA ASP A 83 -6.16 -7.60 9.73
C ASP A 83 -5.33 -6.76 8.73
N ALA A 84 -4.88 -7.36 7.63
CA ALA A 84 -3.97 -6.72 6.69
C ALA A 84 -4.70 -6.18 5.45
N GLU A 85 -4.20 -5.07 4.91
CA GLU A 85 -4.75 -4.47 3.69
C GLU A 85 -4.23 -5.14 2.41
N VAL A 86 -4.95 -6.16 1.92
CA VAL A 86 -4.75 -6.77 0.59
C VAL A 86 -5.90 -6.35 -0.31
N ARG A 87 -5.65 -5.53 -1.34
CA ARG A 87 -6.70 -4.96 -2.19
C ARG A 87 -6.36 -5.00 -3.67
N PRO A 88 -7.38 -5.08 -4.55
CA PRO A 88 -7.20 -4.80 -5.97
C PRO A 88 -6.77 -3.34 -6.18
N VAL A 89 -5.77 -3.12 -7.03
CA VAL A 89 -5.25 -1.77 -7.33
C VAL A 89 -6.33 -0.80 -7.81
N ARG A 90 -7.33 -1.29 -8.55
CA ARG A 90 -8.49 -0.50 -9.00
C ARG A 90 -9.30 0.08 -7.83
N GLU A 91 -9.47 -0.69 -6.77
CA GLU A 91 -10.21 -0.25 -5.57
C GLU A 91 -9.39 0.76 -4.78
N THR A 92 -8.09 0.54 -4.67
CA THR A 92 -7.16 1.48 -4.06
C THR A 92 -7.21 2.84 -4.77
N LEU A 93 -7.12 2.85 -6.10
CA LEU A 93 -7.21 4.07 -6.90
C LEU A 93 -8.59 4.74 -6.76
N ALA A 94 -9.67 3.97 -6.82
CA ALA A 94 -11.02 4.51 -6.64
C ALA A 94 -11.17 5.23 -5.30
N ARG A 95 -10.67 4.66 -4.21
CA ARG A 95 -10.70 5.30 -2.88
C ARG A 95 -9.86 6.58 -2.82
N VAL A 96 -8.64 6.54 -3.35
CA VAL A 96 -7.74 7.70 -3.35
C VAL A 96 -8.34 8.86 -4.13
N PHE A 97 -8.97 8.60 -5.27
CA PHE A 97 -9.58 9.65 -6.10
C PHE A 97 -10.98 10.06 -5.64
N ALA A 98 -11.73 9.18 -4.97
CA ALA A 98 -13.05 9.52 -4.44
C ALA A 98 -12.98 10.38 -3.17
N ASP A 99 -11.96 10.19 -2.33
CA ASP A 99 -11.78 10.95 -1.09
C ASP A 99 -10.32 11.39 -0.88
N PRO A 100 -9.82 12.34 -1.68
CA PRO A 100 -8.47 12.87 -1.54
C PRO A 100 -8.26 13.63 -0.22
N ILE A 101 -9.33 13.92 0.54
CA ILE A 101 -9.33 14.70 1.77
C ILE A 101 -9.70 13.87 2.99
N GLY A 102 -10.24 12.64 2.82
CA GLY A 102 -10.74 11.77 3.91
C GLY A 102 -9.70 11.47 4.99
N GLY A 103 -8.43 11.37 4.62
CA GLY A 103 -7.33 11.28 5.56
C GLY A 103 -7.17 12.50 6.49
N ARG A 104 -7.68 13.67 6.12
CA ARG A 104 -7.68 14.87 6.98
C ARG A 104 -8.79 14.82 8.02
N ARG A 105 -10.00 14.38 7.65
CA ARG A 105 -11.14 14.30 8.58
C ARG A 105 -10.89 13.28 9.69
N ALA A 106 -10.36 12.11 9.36
CA ALA A 106 -10.01 11.09 10.34
C ALA A 106 -8.95 11.59 11.35
N ARG A 107 -7.92 12.31 10.87
CA ARG A 107 -6.87 12.89 11.74
C ARG A 107 -7.39 14.02 12.62
N THR A 108 -8.36 14.81 12.18
CA THR A 108 -8.97 15.89 12.98
C THR A 108 -9.89 15.31 14.06
N ALA A 109 -10.65 14.27 13.75
CA ALA A 109 -11.50 13.57 14.71
C ALA A 109 -10.67 12.87 15.81
N ALA A 110 -9.60 12.19 15.44
CA ALA A 110 -8.69 11.55 16.40
C ALA A 110 -7.94 12.56 17.29
N ARG A 111 -7.68 13.76 16.79
CA ARG A 111 -7.02 14.83 17.57
C ARG A 111 -7.96 15.54 18.53
N GLY A 112 -9.29 15.55 18.23
CA GLY A 112 -10.34 16.11 19.10
C GLY A 112 -10.76 15.18 20.23
N ALA A 113 -10.44 13.89 20.17
CA ALA A 113 -10.81 12.87 21.15
C ALA A 113 -9.76 12.67 22.27
N ARG A 114 -8.84 13.62 22.46
CA ARG A 114 -7.86 13.53 23.54
C ARG A 114 -8.55 13.86 24.87
N PRO A 115 -8.65 12.93 25.84
CA PRO A 115 -9.24 13.23 27.13
C PRO A 115 -8.43 14.32 27.84
N ALA A 116 -9.12 15.32 28.37
CA ALA A 116 -8.53 16.28 29.28
C ALA A 116 -7.99 15.53 30.51
N ARG A 117 -6.76 15.77 30.85
CA ARG A 117 -6.17 15.31 32.13
C ARG A 117 -6.66 16.18 33.26
#